data_97a3b8546f5d94fcf872105ff3ea75de
#
_entry.id   97a3b8546f5d94fcf872105ff3ea75de
#
_cell.length_a   1.000
_cell.length_b   1.000
_cell.length_c   1.000
_cell.angle_alpha   90.00
_cell.angle_beta   90.00
_cell.angle_gamma   90.00
#
_symmetry.space_group_name_H-M   'P 1'
#
loop_
_entity.id
_entity.type
_entity.pdbx_description
1 polymer ?
#
loop_
_entity_poly.entity_id
_entity_poly.type
_entity_poly.pdbx_seq_one_letter_code
_entity_poly.pdbx_strand_id
1 'polypeptide(L)'
;MTRSTFLPYALPTIGEEEIAEVVDSLRSGWVTTGPKAKRFEADFAEYIGAHHAIAVNSCTAGLHIALTALGIGPGDEVILPTLTFCSTANVVVHLGARPVLVDVGEDFNVTAQALEAAITPRTKALVPVHYGGQPCDLAPIYEVAARHRLPVVEDAAHAVGAAYRDHKIGSDELAVPNQTEGVKVVTCFSFYATKNMTTGEGGMITTADDDLADEMRVLTLHGMSRDAWKRYTSAGSWYYEVVSAGYKDNMTDIQAAMGIHQLHKLDGFIETRQRYARIFDEALAPLAEIETPLTHPDRSHIYHLYAIRLNLEQLAIDRAQFIEELRARNIGTSVHFIPVHLHPFYREQFGYQRGDLPHAEALYERILSLPLYPRMTEENVRETIAAVTDIVATFRR
;
A
#
# COMPACT_ATOMS: atom_id res chain seq x y z
N MET A 1 -8.30 15.51 -28.83
CA MET A 1 -8.33 14.32 -29.72
C MET A 1 -8.86 13.12 -28.94
N THR A 2 -9.73 12.31 -29.56
CA THR A 2 -10.27 11.10 -28.92
C THR A 2 -9.44 9.89 -29.37
N ARG A 3 -8.95 9.06 -28.44
CA ARG A 3 -8.26 7.80 -28.73
C ARG A 3 -9.22 6.84 -29.46
N SER A 4 -8.68 6.02 -30.34
CA SER A 4 -9.45 4.98 -31.04
C SER A 4 -9.77 3.77 -30.15
N THR A 5 -8.97 3.52 -29.11
CA THR A 5 -9.10 2.40 -28.16
C THR A 5 -9.04 2.90 -26.74
N PHE A 6 -9.75 2.23 -25.83
CA PHE A 6 -9.74 2.58 -24.42
C PHE A 6 -8.37 2.30 -23.77
N LEU A 7 -7.82 3.29 -23.08
CA LEU A 7 -6.65 3.16 -22.23
C LEU A 7 -7.10 2.83 -20.81
N PRO A 8 -6.91 1.60 -20.32
CA PRO A 8 -7.31 1.26 -18.97
C PRO A 8 -6.47 2.03 -17.95
N TYR A 9 -7.04 2.23 -16.76
CA TYR A 9 -6.38 2.91 -15.66
C TYR A 9 -5.09 2.20 -15.20
N ALA A 10 -5.09 0.87 -15.16
CA ALA A 10 -3.94 0.04 -14.79
C ALA A 10 -4.00 -1.31 -15.51
N LEU A 11 -2.82 -1.84 -15.84
CA LEU A 11 -2.63 -3.21 -16.32
C LEU A 11 -1.35 -3.78 -15.70
N PRO A 12 -1.36 -5.06 -15.27
CA PRO A 12 -0.16 -5.72 -14.80
C PRO A 12 0.82 -5.96 -15.96
N THR A 13 2.11 -5.98 -15.64
CA THR A 13 3.18 -6.32 -16.59
C THR A 13 3.66 -7.74 -16.27
N ILE A 14 3.17 -8.73 -17.02
CA ILE A 14 3.53 -10.14 -16.87
C ILE A 14 4.25 -10.58 -18.16
N GLY A 15 5.40 -11.22 -18.01
CA GLY A 15 6.22 -11.74 -19.09
C GLY A 15 6.29 -13.28 -19.10
N GLU A 16 7.09 -13.80 -20.00
CA GLU A 16 7.26 -15.25 -20.14
C GLU A 16 7.94 -15.90 -18.93
N GLU A 17 8.76 -15.15 -18.20
CA GLU A 17 9.43 -15.64 -17.00
C GLU A 17 8.43 -15.98 -15.89
N GLU A 18 7.46 -15.09 -15.61
CA GLU A 18 6.38 -15.35 -14.66
C GLU A 18 5.53 -16.54 -15.10
N ILE A 19 5.19 -16.61 -16.40
CA ILE A 19 4.39 -17.71 -16.95
C ILE A 19 5.13 -19.04 -16.79
N ALA A 20 6.41 -19.09 -17.16
CA ALA A 20 7.23 -20.30 -17.05
C ALA A 20 7.37 -20.78 -15.61
N GLU A 21 7.59 -19.86 -14.66
CA GLU A 21 7.76 -20.20 -13.25
C GLU A 21 6.45 -20.71 -12.62
N VAL A 22 5.30 -20.13 -13.00
CA VAL A 22 3.97 -20.63 -12.59
C VAL A 22 3.72 -22.02 -13.16
N VAL A 23 4.02 -22.25 -14.44
CA VAL A 23 3.89 -23.56 -15.08
C VAL A 23 4.79 -24.60 -14.38
N ASP A 24 6.00 -24.21 -13.99
CA ASP A 24 6.90 -25.09 -13.21
C ASP A 24 6.30 -25.46 -11.86
N SER A 25 5.69 -24.52 -11.13
CA SER A 25 4.97 -24.81 -9.88
C SER A 25 3.87 -25.85 -10.07
N LEU A 26 3.08 -25.70 -11.14
CA LEU A 26 2.01 -26.65 -11.46
C LEU A 26 2.55 -28.05 -11.82
N ARG A 27 3.67 -28.12 -12.55
CA ARG A 27 4.31 -29.39 -12.95
C ARG A 27 5.00 -30.09 -11.77
N SER A 28 5.59 -29.32 -10.87
CA SER A 28 6.27 -29.87 -9.67
C SER A 28 5.30 -30.46 -8.65
N GLY A 29 4.01 -30.07 -8.69
CA GLY A 29 2.99 -30.42 -7.72
C GLY A 29 3.00 -29.56 -6.46
N TRP A 30 3.96 -28.62 -6.29
CA TRP A 30 3.96 -27.65 -5.20
C TRP A 30 3.04 -26.47 -5.55
N VAL A 31 1.74 -26.64 -5.27
CA VAL A 31 0.70 -25.63 -5.62
C VAL A 31 0.25 -24.80 -4.41
N THR A 32 0.59 -25.21 -3.19
CA THR A 32 0.40 -24.44 -1.94
C THR A 32 1.75 -23.85 -1.50
N THR A 33 1.86 -23.41 -0.24
CA THR A 33 3.14 -22.88 0.28
C THR A 33 4.25 -23.91 0.25
N GLY A 34 5.38 -23.56 -0.32
CA GLY A 34 6.50 -24.47 -0.51
C GLY A 34 7.83 -23.74 -0.72
N PRO A 35 8.73 -24.30 -1.55
CA PRO A 35 10.06 -23.73 -1.74
C PRO A 35 10.07 -22.36 -2.43
N LYS A 36 9.11 -22.06 -3.32
CA LYS A 36 9.06 -20.76 -4.01
C LYS A 36 8.59 -19.63 -3.09
N ALA A 37 7.65 -19.90 -2.20
CA ALA A 37 7.26 -18.93 -1.17
C ALA A 37 8.45 -18.58 -0.28
N LYS A 38 9.24 -19.56 0.17
CA LYS A 38 10.46 -19.32 0.95
C LYS A 38 11.53 -18.56 0.19
N ARG A 39 11.74 -18.88 -1.09
CA ARG A 39 12.67 -18.16 -1.95
C ARG A 39 12.22 -16.70 -2.09
N PHE A 40 10.95 -16.47 -2.36
CA PHE A 40 10.42 -15.13 -2.52
C PHE A 40 10.54 -14.30 -1.23
N GLU A 41 10.30 -14.91 -0.04
CA GLU A 41 10.56 -14.28 1.26
C GLU A 41 12.04 -13.85 1.39
N ALA A 42 12.98 -14.73 1.06
CA ALA A 42 14.41 -14.44 1.15
C ALA A 42 14.85 -13.34 0.14
N ASP A 43 14.44 -13.47 -1.12
CA ASP A 43 14.75 -12.49 -2.17
C ASP A 43 14.16 -11.11 -1.83
N PHE A 44 12.95 -11.08 -1.23
CA PHE A 44 12.30 -9.84 -0.81
C PHE A 44 12.98 -9.20 0.40
N ALA A 45 13.36 -10.00 1.40
CA ALA A 45 14.10 -9.53 2.57
C ALA A 45 15.43 -8.89 2.14
N GLU A 46 16.17 -9.53 1.23
CA GLU A 46 17.42 -9.00 0.67
C GLU A 46 17.17 -7.69 -0.10
N TYR A 47 16.14 -7.65 -0.96
CA TYR A 47 15.82 -6.46 -1.75
C TYR A 47 15.45 -5.26 -0.89
N ILE A 48 14.68 -5.45 0.17
CA ILE A 48 14.26 -4.39 1.08
C ILE A 48 15.36 -4.01 2.07
N GLY A 49 16.22 -4.96 2.48
CA GLY A 49 17.16 -4.80 3.59
C GLY A 49 16.48 -5.07 4.95
N ALA A 50 15.59 -6.06 5.00
CA ALA A 50 14.87 -6.48 6.19
C ALA A 50 15.40 -7.81 6.74
N HIS A 51 15.39 -7.99 8.07
CA HIS A 51 15.78 -9.25 8.71
C HIS A 51 14.76 -10.37 8.46
N HIS A 52 13.47 -10.02 8.56
CA HIS A 52 12.39 -10.94 8.28
C HIS A 52 11.47 -10.44 7.18
N ALA A 53 11.10 -11.36 6.28
CA ALA A 53 9.97 -11.21 5.38
C ALA A 53 9.05 -12.43 5.52
N ILE A 54 7.74 -12.21 5.49
CA ILE A 54 6.71 -13.23 5.68
C ILE A 54 5.67 -13.05 4.57
N ALA A 55 5.59 -14.03 3.67
CA ALA A 55 4.67 -13.98 2.54
C ALA A 55 3.24 -14.33 2.98
N VAL A 56 2.30 -13.48 2.61
CA VAL A 56 0.87 -13.61 2.93
C VAL A 56 0.01 -13.50 1.67
N ASN A 57 -1.25 -13.94 1.77
CA ASN A 57 -2.17 -13.98 0.63
C ASN A 57 -2.70 -12.58 0.21
N SER A 58 -2.51 -11.56 1.05
CA SER A 58 -2.87 -10.16 0.76
C SER A 58 -2.23 -9.20 1.77
N CYS A 59 -2.09 -7.92 1.44
CA CYS A 59 -1.71 -6.88 2.40
C CYS A 59 -2.72 -6.77 3.55
N THR A 60 -4.02 -6.95 3.26
CA THR A 60 -5.08 -6.98 4.29
C THR A 60 -4.81 -8.06 5.33
N ALA A 61 -4.42 -9.27 4.91
CA ALA A 61 -4.00 -10.33 5.81
C ALA A 61 -2.75 -9.94 6.60
N GLY A 62 -1.77 -9.30 5.94
CA GLY A 62 -0.56 -8.80 6.60
C GLY A 62 -0.87 -7.82 7.73
N LEU A 63 -1.69 -6.81 7.46
CA LEU A 63 -2.13 -5.83 8.47
C LEU A 63 -2.89 -6.49 9.62
N HIS A 64 -3.78 -7.43 9.30
CA HIS A 64 -4.56 -8.17 10.31
C HIS A 64 -3.66 -9.01 11.21
N ILE A 65 -2.73 -9.77 10.63
CA ILE A 65 -1.76 -10.59 11.36
C ILE A 65 -0.84 -9.73 12.21
N ALA A 66 -0.32 -8.62 11.67
CA ALA A 66 0.55 -7.70 12.42
C ALA A 66 -0.14 -7.14 13.66
N LEU A 67 -1.37 -6.63 13.51
CA LEU A 67 -2.15 -6.11 14.64
C LEU A 67 -2.53 -7.21 15.63
N THR A 68 -2.83 -8.43 15.16
CA THR A 68 -3.09 -9.60 16.02
C THR A 68 -1.86 -9.96 16.85
N ALA A 69 -0.68 -10.06 16.24
CA ALA A 69 0.59 -10.37 16.91
C ALA A 69 1.00 -9.29 17.94
N LEU A 70 0.59 -8.04 17.71
CA LEU A 70 0.73 -6.95 18.67
C LEU A 70 -0.30 -6.97 19.80
N GLY A 71 -1.21 -7.95 19.81
CA GLY A 71 -2.20 -8.13 20.86
C GLY A 71 -3.37 -7.14 20.83
N ILE A 72 -3.63 -6.51 19.68
CA ILE A 72 -4.75 -5.58 19.51
C ILE A 72 -6.08 -6.32 19.62
N GLY A 73 -7.02 -5.77 20.39
CA GLY A 73 -8.31 -6.39 20.63
C GLY A 73 -9.39 -5.45 21.15
N PRO A 74 -10.50 -6.01 21.69
CA PRO A 74 -11.62 -5.22 22.18
C PRO A 74 -11.23 -4.20 23.26
N GLY A 75 -11.65 -2.96 23.08
CA GLY A 75 -11.36 -1.83 23.98
C GLY A 75 -10.12 -1.03 23.58
N ASP A 76 -9.28 -1.53 22.69
CA ASP A 76 -8.12 -0.82 22.16
C ASP A 76 -8.51 0.16 21.06
N GLU A 77 -7.66 1.15 20.84
CA GLU A 77 -7.74 2.13 19.76
C GLU A 77 -6.50 2.04 18.88
N VAL A 78 -6.72 2.08 17.56
CA VAL A 78 -5.65 2.14 16.56
C VAL A 78 -5.85 3.39 15.72
N ILE A 79 -4.80 4.24 15.64
CA ILE A 79 -4.86 5.52 14.92
C ILE A 79 -4.34 5.32 13.49
N LEU A 80 -5.11 5.77 12.50
CA LEU A 80 -4.79 5.66 11.08
C LEU A 80 -5.40 6.82 10.26
N PRO A 81 -4.84 7.16 9.07
CA PRO A 81 -5.41 8.20 8.23
C PRO A 81 -6.77 7.79 7.68
N THR A 82 -7.65 8.77 7.51
CA THR A 82 -8.94 8.54 6.86
C THR A 82 -8.83 8.36 5.35
N LEU A 83 -7.81 8.95 4.71
CA LEU A 83 -7.58 8.82 3.27
C LEU A 83 -6.73 7.58 2.98
N THR A 84 -7.38 6.43 3.04
CA THR A 84 -6.78 5.12 2.77
C THR A 84 -7.82 4.17 2.15
N PHE A 85 -7.37 3.01 1.68
CA PHE A 85 -8.29 1.93 1.32
C PHE A 85 -8.93 1.36 2.58
N CYS A 86 -10.20 0.99 2.50
CA CYS A 86 -11.00 0.59 3.68
C CYS A 86 -10.39 -0.60 4.46
N SER A 87 -9.55 -1.45 3.84
CA SER A 87 -8.93 -2.59 4.53
C SER A 87 -8.09 -2.19 5.74
N THR A 88 -7.38 -1.05 5.66
CA THR A 88 -6.56 -0.53 6.77
C THR A 88 -7.38 -0.31 8.05
N ALA A 89 -8.62 0.16 7.89
CA ALA A 89 -9.54 0.36 9.01
C ALA A 89 -10.36 -0.91 9.34
N ASN A 90 -10.75 -1.69 8.32
CA ASN A 90 -11.54 -2.91 8.50
C ASN A 90 -10.82 -3.93 9.39
N VAL A 91 -9.51 -4.12 9.25
CA VAL A 91 -8.75 -5.08 10.06
C VAL A 91 -8.78 -4.70 11.56
N VAL A 92 -8.78 -3.43 11.89
CA VAL A 92 -8.95 -2.95 13.27
C VAL A 92 -10.33 -3.33 13.81
N VAL A 93 -11.37 -3.14 13.00
CA VAL A 93 -12.75 -3.51 13.36
C VAL A 93 -12.89 -5.03 13.52
N HIS A 94 -12.26 -5.83 12.67
CA HIS A 94 -12.29 -7.30 12.76
C HIS A 94 -11.69 -7.81 14.06
N LEU A 95 -10.70 -7.10 14.62
CA LEU A 95 -10.11 -7.41 15.93
C LEU A 95 -10.96 -6.93 17.12
N GLY A 96 -12.11 -6.29 16.86
CA GLY A 96 -12.96 -5.70 17.92
C GLY A 96 -12.41 -4.40 18.50
N ALA A 97 -11.33 -3.86 17.95
CA ALA A 97 -10.75 -2.59 18.32
C ALA A 97 -11.45 -1.41 17.61
N ARG A 98 -11.19 -0.19 18.06
CA ARG A 98 -11.74 1.02 17.46
C ARG A 98 -10.72 1.68 16.51
N PRO A 99 -11.02 1.86 15.22
CA PRO A 99 -10.24 2.71 14.35
C PRO A 99 -10.47 4.19 14.73
N VAL A 100 -9.38 4.89 15.04
CA VAL A 100 -9.38 6.33 15.27
C VAL A 100 -8.85 7.00 14.01
N LEU A 101 -9.77 7.55 13.22
CA LEU A 101 -9.44 8.14 11.93
C LEU A 101 -8.95 9.58 12.11
N VAL A 102 -7.82 9.92 11.49
CA VAL A 102 -7.23 11.25 11.52
C VAL A 102 -7.10 11.85 10.13
N ASP A 103 -6.93 13.16 10.08
CA ASP A 103 -6.76 13.90 8.84
C ASP A 103 -5.35 13.68 8.25
N VAL A 104 -5.14 14.10 7.00
CA VAL A 104 -3.90 13.95 6.26
C VAL A 104 -3.29 15.30 5.89
N GLY A 105 -2.03 15.30 5.46
CA GLY A 105 -1.35 16.49 4.94
C GLY A 105 -1.60 16.71 3.44
N GLU A 106 -0.96 17.76 2.89
CA GLU A 106 -1.07 18.16 1.48
C GLU A 106 -0.56 17.08 0.51
N ASP A 107 0.33 16.20 0.97
CA ASP A 107 0.89 15.08 0.22
C ASP A 107 0.06 13.80 0.37
N PHE A 108 -1.16 13.90 0.92
CA PHE A 108 -2.10 12.81 1.24
C PHE A 108 -1.65 11.87 2.36
N ASN A 109 -0.45 12.03 2.88
CA ASN A 109 0.07 11.24 3.99
C ASN A 109 -0.36 11.81 5.34
N VAL A 110 -0.46 10.93 6.34
CA VAL A 110 -0.71 11.35 7.72
C VAL A 110 0.51 12.09 8.27
N THR A 111 0.27 13.09 9.11
CA THR A 111 1.33 13.82 9.80
C THR A 111 1.52 13.30 11.24
N ALA A 112 2.74 13.44 11.78
CA ALA A 112 3.02 13.09 13.17
C ALA A 112 2.14 13.88 14.15
N GLN A 113 1.85 15.15 13.87
CA GLN A 113 0.98 16.00 14.68
C GLN A 113 -0.45 15.46 14.72
N ALA A 114 -1.00 15.02 13.57
CA ALA A 114 -2.35 14.46 13.53
C ALA A 114 -2.43 13.16 14.32
N LEU A 115 -1.40 12.30 14.21
CA LEU A 115 -1.32 11.06 14.99
C LEU A 115 -1.24 11.37 16.49
N GLU A 116 -0.32 12.26 16.93
CA GLU A 116 -0.08 12.56 18.34
C GLU A 116 -1.31 13.19 19.00
N ALA A 117 -2.00 14.09 18.31
CA ALA A 117 -3.21 14.74 18.82
C ALA A 117 -4.37 13.77 19.09
N ALA A 118 -4.37 12.60 18.44
CA ALA A 118 -5.40 11.58 18.58
C ALA A 118 -5.08 10.50 19.64
N ILE A 119 -3.89 10.53 20.25
CA ILE A 119 -3.46 9.53 21.24
C ILE A 119 -4.30 9.64 22.52
N THR A 120 -4.80 8.51 22.96
CA THR A 120 -5.51 8.33 24.24
C THR A 120 -4.88 7.20 25.06
N PRO A 121 -5.26 7.02 26.34
CA PRO A 121 -4.80 5.86 27.12
C PRO A 121 -5.19 4.49 26.53
N ARG A 122 -6.13 4.43 25.58
CA ARG A 122 -6.54 3.21 24.88
C ARG A 122 -5.79 2.98 23.58
N THR A 123 -5.01 3.94 23.11
CA THR A 123 -4.22 3.81 21.89
C THR A 123 -3.18 2.70 22.07
N LYS A 124 -3.14 1.76 21.12
CA LYS A 124 -2.24 0.61 21.15
C LYS A 124 -1.34 0.48 19.90
N ALA A 125 -1.67 1.15 18.80
CA ALA A 125 -0.83 1.18 17.61
C ALA A 125 -1.09 2.42 16.76
N LEU A 126 -0.08 2.81 15.97
CA LEU A 126 -0.19 3.80 14.90
C LEU A 126 -0.06 3.07 13.55
N VAL A 127 -0.93 3.43 12.59
CA VAL A 127 -0.91 2.83 11.24
C VAL A 127 -0.78 3.93 10.19
N PRO A 128 0.44 4.44 9.91
CA PRO A 128 0.65 5.33 8.77
C PRO A 128 0.45 4.57 7.45
N VAL A 129 0.00 5.28 6.41
CA VAL A 129 -0.22 4.75 5.06
C VAL A 129 0.64 5.53 4.09
N HIS A 130 1.52 4.86 3.34
CA HIS A 130 2.37 5.48 2.32
C HIS A 130 1.57 5.71 1.03
N TYR A 131 0.86 6.83 0.97
CA TYR A 131 -0.08 7.09 -0.09
C TYR A 131 0.59 7.24 -1.47
N GLY A 132 0.00 6.61 -2.49
CA GLY A 132 0.38 6.78 -3.89
C GLY A 132 1.79 6.33 -4.26
N GLY A 133 2.56 5.81 -3.32
CA GLY A 133 3.95 5.42 -3.50
C GLY A 133 4.96 6.46 -3.01
N GLN A 134 4.51 7.48 -2.28
CA GLN A 134 5.36 8.41 -1.54
C GLN A 134 5.37 8.04 -0.05
N PRO A 135 6.53 7.82 0.57
CA PRO A 135 6.62 7.55 1.99
C PRO A 135 6.05 8.68 2.86
N CYS A 136 5.46 8.31 4.00
CA CYS A 136 5.21 9.25 5.08
C CYS A 136 6.51 9.88 5.58
N ASP A 137 6.44 11.00 6.28
CA ASP A 137 7.56 11.54 7.08
C ASP A 137 7.75 10.67 8.32
N LEU A 138 8.56 9.60 8.18
CA LEU A 138 8.67 8.56 9.20
C LEU A 138 9.38 9.00 10.46
N ALA A 139 10.43 9.83 10.37
CA ALA A 139 11.22 10.20 11.54
C ALA A 139 10.35 10.84 12.64
N PRO A 140 9.54 11.89 12.40
CA PRO A 140 8.67 12.46 13.44
C PRO A 140 7.55 11.50 13.87
N ILE A 141 7.08 10.58 12.99
CA ILE A 141 6.09 9.55 13.35
C ILE A 141 6.71 8.58 14.37
N TYR A 142 7.93 8.12 14.11
CA TYR A 142 8.63 7.22 15.03
C TYR A 142 8.99 7.90 16.35
N GLU A 143 9.33 9.20 16.34
CA GLU A 143 9.52 9.97 17.58
C GLU A 143 8.25 10.03 18.43
N VAL A 144 7.07 10.22 17.82
CA VAL A 144 5.78 10.14 18.51
C VAL A 144 5.58 8.73 19.08
N ALA A 145 5.78 7.70 18.26
CA ALA A 145 5.64 6.31 18.68
C ALA A 145 6.55 5.96 19.88
N ALA A 146 7.81 6.40 19.84
CA ALA A 146 8.77 6.18 20.93
C ALA A 146 8.35 6.89 22.24
N ARG A 147 7.94 8.18 22.16
CA ARG A 147 7.47 8.93 23.34
C ARG A 147 6.29 8.26 24.03
N HIS A 148 5.39 7.67 23.25
CA HIS A 148 4.17 7.03 23.76
C HIS A 148 4.29 5.50 23.90
N ARG A 149 5.45 4.92 23.55
CA ARG A 149 5.72 3.46 23.56
C ARG A 149 4.68 2.67 22.75
N LEU A 150 4.34 3.19 21.58
CA LEU A 150 3.40 2.58 20.66
C LEU A 150 4.13 1.87 19.54
N PRO A 151 3.68 0.67 19.12
CA PRO A 151 4.14 0.06 17.87
C PRO A 151 3.61 0.82 16.66
N VAL A 152 4.34 0.68 15.54
CA VAL A 152 3.95 1.22 14.24
C VAL A 152 3.72 0.06 13.26
N VAL A 153 2.56 0.05 12.61
CA VAL A 153 2.27 -0.89 11.51
C VAL A 153 2.09 -0.07 10.24
N GLU A 154 3.08 -0.11 9.36
CA GLU A 154 3.05 0.67 8.12
C GLU A 154 2.23 -0.05 7.06
N ASP A 155 1.19 0.62 6.55
CA ASP A 155 0.51 0.20 5.33
C ASP A 155 1.30 0.71 4.12
N ALA A 156 2.19 -0.15 3.63
CA ALA A 156 3.04 0.07 2.47
C ALA A 156 2.46 -0.55 1.18
N ALA A 157 1.13 -0.73 1.12
CA ALA A 157 0.46 -1.32 -0.05
C ALA A 157 0.76 -0.59 -1.36
N HIS A 158 1.23 0.66 -1.32
CA HIS A 158 1.60 1.46 -2.48
C HIS A 158 3.12 1.71 -2.59
N ALA A 159 3.95 1.18 -1.67
CA ALA A 159 5.30 1.71 -1.45
C ALA A 159 6.42 0.67 -1.59
N VAL A 160 6.18 -0.49 -2.23
CA VAL A 160 7.24 -1.47 -2.47
C VAL A 160 8.34 -0.88 -3.36
N GLY A 161 9.57 -0.76 -2.81
CA GLY A 161 10.71 -0.12 -3.47
C GLY A 161 10.79 1.40 -3.30
N ALA A 162 9.83 2.05 -2.62
CA ALA A 162 9.97 3.44 -2.19
C ALA A 162 11.03 3.56 -1.09
N ALA A 163 11.66 4.74 -0.97
CA ALA A 163 12.67 4.99 0.04
C ALA A 163 12.42 6.30 0.80
N TYR A 164 12.76 6.29 2.08
CA TYR A 164 12.81 7.45 2.96
C TYR A 164 14.26 7.63 3.43
N ARG A 165 14.86 8.80 3.15
CA ARG A 165 16.28 9.10 3.48
C ARG A 165 17.24 7.99 3.03
N ASP A 166 17.13 7.56 1.79
CA ASP A 166 17.94 6.52 1.13
C ASP A 166 17.72 5.07 1.61
N HIS A 167 16.86 4.83 2.60
CA HIS A 167 16.51 3.50 3.07
C HIS A 167 15.12 3.08 2.53
N LYS A 168 15.03 1.88 2.00
CA LYS A 168 13.75 1.36 1.46
C LYS A 168 12.73 1.20 2.58
N ILE A 169 11.47 1.52 2.29
CA ILE A 169 10.35 1.29 3.20
C ILE A 169 10.34 -0.19 3.58
N GLY A 170 10.22 -0.48 4.87
CA GLY A 170 10.25 -1.83 5.44
C GLY A 170 11.65 -2.38 5.73
N SER A 171 12.72 -1.60 5.48
CA SER A 171 14.08 -1.99 5.88
C SER A 171 14.31 -1.77 7.38
N ASP A 172 15.18 -2.60 7.96
CA ASP A 172 15.55 -2.49 9.36
C ASP A 172 16.28 -1.18 9.69
N GLU A 173 16.96 -0.60 8.70
CA GLU A 173 17.72 0.65 8.84
C GLU A 173 16.81 1.87 9.07
N LEU A 174 15.53 1.82 8.71
CA LEU A 174 14.55 2.85 9.05
C LEU A 174 14.19 2.85 10.54
N ALA A 175 14.25 1.69 11.17
CA ALA A 175 14.00 1.51 12.60
C ALA A 175 15.24 1.75 13.47
N VAL A 176 16.26 2.52 13.01
CA VAL A 176 17.58 2.64 13.65
C VAL A 176 17.61 3.40 14.99
N PRO A 177 18.59 3.05 15.86
CA PRO A 177 18.56 3.08 17.34
C PRO A 177 18.45 4.42 18.04
N ASN A 178 18.61 5.55 17.40
CA ASN A 178 18.62 6.84 18.10
C ASN A 178 17.26 7.55 18.20
N GLN A 179 16.25 7.07 17.46
CA GLN A 179 14.90 7.67 17.43
C GLN A 179 13.78 6.66 17.72
N THR A 180 14.09 5.36 17.62
CA THR A 180 13.08 4.27 17.71
C THR A 180 13.42 3.21 18.75
N GLU A 181 14.34 3.46 19.67
CA GLU A 181 14.71 2.47 20.69
C GLU A 181 13.46 1.96 21.43
N GLY A 182 13.16 0.66 21.26
CA GLY A 182 11.98 0.01 21.83
C GLY A 182 10.68 0.14 21.03
N VAL A 183 10.65 0.81 19.88
CA VAL A 183 9.48 0.83 19.00
C VAL A 183 9.47 -0.43 18.11
N LYS A 184 8.40 -1.21 18.19
CA LYS A 184 8.16 -2.31 17.27
C LYS A 184 7.61 -1.76 15.97
N VAL A 185 8.28 -2.05 14.85
CA VAL A 185 7.84 -1.64 13.51
C VAL A 185 7.54 -2.89 12.68
N VAL A 186 6.39 -2.88 12.03
CA VAL A 186 5.96 -3.91 11.08
C VAL A 186 5.49 -3.21 9.81
N THR A 187 5.98 -3.62 8.65
CA THR A 187 5.60 -3.04 7.37
C THR A 187 4.87 -4.07 6.51
N CYS A 188 3.71 -3.70 5.95
CA CYS A 188 2.86 -4.59 5.16
C CYS A 188 2.75 -4.11 3.71
N PHE A 189 3.13 -4.96 2.76
CA PHE A 189 3.12 -4.69 1.32
C PHE A 189 2.00 -5.43 0.61
N SER A 190 1.56 -4.89 -0.54
CA SER A 190 0.54 -5.49 -1.40
C SER A 190 1.11 -5.86 -2.77
N PHE A 191 0.71 -7.04 -3.24
CA PHE A 191 1.00 -7.51 -4.59
C PHE A 191 -0.29 -7.76 -5.38
N TYR A 192 -1.33 -6.95 -5.10
CA TYR A 192 -2.56 -6.94 -5.90
C TYR A 192 -2.26 -6.56 -7.35
N ALA A 193 -3.13 -6.96 -8.27
CA ALA A 193 -2.92 -6.86 -9.73
C ALA A 193 -2.53 -5.47 -10.25
N THR A 194 -2.94 -4.38 -9.58
CA THR A 194 -2.63 -3.00 -10.01
C THR A 194 -1.38 -2.42 -9.38
N LYS A 195 -0.74 -3.11 -8.42
CA LYS A 195 0.42 -2.61 -7.66
C LYS A 195 1.68 -2.54 -8.52
N ASN A 196 2.74 -1.94 -7.98
CA ASN A 196 4.00 -1.75 -8.70
C ASN A 196 4.65 -3.07 -9.11
N MET A 197 4.47 -4.12 -8.32
CA MET A 197 4.68 -5.53 -8.68
C MET A 197 3.44 -6.34 -8.26
N THR A 198 3.22 -7.49 -8.88
CA THR A 198 2.02 -8.28 -8.63
C THR A 198 2.26 -9.78 -8.54
N THR A 199 1.47 -10.44 -7.68
CA THR A 199 1.29 -11.91 -7.67
C THR A 199 -0.16 -12.30 -7.98
N GLY A 200 -0.93 -11.37 -8.61
CA GLY A 200 -2.38 -11.46 -8.76
C GLY A 200 -3.07 -11.00 -7.48
N GLU A 201 -2.99 -11.79 -6.46
CA GLU A 201 -3.25 -11.48 -5.04
C GLU A 201 -2.01 -11.87 -4.23
N GLY A 202 -1.67 -11.11 -3.20
CA GLY A 202 -0.54 -11.38 -2.33
C GLY A 202 -0.14 -10.17 -1.49
N GLY A 203 0.76 -10.44 -0.55
CA GLY A 203 1.39 -9.43 0.29
C GLY A 203 2.66 -9.96 0.94
N MET A 204 3.37 -9.07 1.61
CA MET A 204 4.55 -9.39 2.40
C MET A 204 4.53 -8.56 3.68
N ILE A 205 4.98 -9.15 4.78
CA ILE A 205 5.21 -8.45 6.04
C ILE A 205 6.71 -8.41 6.27
N THR A 206 7.27 -7.26 6.66
CA THR A 206 8.67 -7.17 7.12
C THR A 206 8.74 -6.64 8.53
N THR A 207 9.75 -7.07 9.29
CA THR A 207 10.07 -6.60 10.65
C THR A 207 11.48 -7.03 11.05
N ALA A 208 12.11 -6.27 11.94
CA ALA A 208 13.36 -6.65 12.59
C ALA A 208 13.16 -7.46 13.90
N ASP A 209 11.93 -7.54 14.43
CA ASP A 209 11.60 -8.18 15.70
C ASP A 209 11.42 -9.69 15.51
N ASP A 210 12.34 -10.49 16.06
CA ASP A 210 12.32 -11.96 15.96
C ASP A 210 11.07 -12.58 16.55
N ASP A 211 10.61 -12.11 17.71
CA ASP A 211 9.46 -12.68 18.42
C ASP A 211 8.17 -12.40 17.63
N LEU A 212 8.00 -11.16 17.11
CA LEU A 212 6.87 -10.82 16.26
C LEU A 212 6.88 -11.62 14.96
N ALA A 213 8.05 -11.76 14.31
CA ALA A 213 8.17 -12.54 13.08
C ALA A 213 7.75 -13.99 13.29
N ASP A 214 8.17 -14.58 14.42
CA ASP A 214 7.80 -15.95 14.77
C ASP A 214 6.31 -16.12 15.02
N GLU A 215 5.71 -15.20 15.78
CA GLU A 215 4.27 -15.21 16.05
C GLU A 215 3.46 -15.00 14.76
N MET A 216 3.84 -14.03 13.92
CA MET A 216 3.18 -13.80 12.65
C MET A 216 3.26 -15.02 11.72
N ARG A 217 4.39 -15.74 11.67
CA ARG A 217 4.52 -17.00 10.91
C ARG A 217 3.55 -18.08 11.40
N VAL A 218 3.39 -18.20 12.71
CA VAL A 218 2.44 -19.13 13.32
C VAL A 218 1.00 -18.73 12.97
N LEU A 219 0.68 -17.44 13.09
CA LEU A 219 -0.67 -16.91 12.80
C LEU A 219 -1.07 -17.09 11.33
N THR A 220 -0.13 -17.00 10.36
CA THR A 220 -0.45 -17.17 8.93
C THR A 220 -1.00 -18.54 8.59
N LEU A 221 -0.74 -19.56 9.40
CA LEU A 221 -1.09 -20.96 9.12
C LEU A 221 -1.76 -21.63 10.34
N HIS A 222 -2.99 -21.22 10.63
CA HIS A 222 -3.88 -21.83 11.64
C HIS A 222 -3.34 -21.84 13.08
N GLY A 223 -2.31 -21.05 13.41
CA GLY A 223 -1.68 -21.11 14.72
C GLY A 223 -0.91 -22.42 14.99
N MET A 224 -0.50 -23.11 13.93
CA MET A 224 0.26 -24.35 14.05
C MET A 224 1.72 -24.07 14.42
N SER A 225 2.28 -24.87 15.33
CA SER A 225 3.68 -24.80 15.72
C SER A 225 4.63 -24.96 14.52
N ARG A 226 5.84 -24.38 14.60
CA ARG A 226 6.86 -24.39 13.52
C ARG A 226 7.15 -25.80 12.96
N ASP A 227 7.09 -26.83 13.78
CA ASP A 227 7.40 -28.21 13.37
C ASP A 227 6.32 -28.83 12.46
N ALA A 228 5.13 -28.24 12.38
CA ALA A 228 4.07 -28.71 11.49
C ALA A 228 4.46 -28.75 9.99
N TRP A 229 5.45 -27.94 9.58
CA TRP A 229 5.99 -27.91 8.22
C TRP A 229 6.80 -29.18 7.86
N LYS A 230 7.47 -29.77 8.83
CA LYS A 230 8.34 -30.94 8.61
C LYS A 230 7.53 -32.18 8.22
N ARG A 231 6.21 -32.23 8.49
CA ARG A 231 5.35 -33.40 8.23
C ARG A 231 5.30 -33.82 6.74
N TYR A 232 5.58 -32.92 5.82
CA TYR A 232 5.61 -33.20 4.38
C TYR A 232 7.01 -33.55 3.84
N THR A 233 8.02 -33.65 4.70
CA THR A 233 9.38 -34.04 4.33
C THR A 233 9.66 -35.47 4.79
N SER A 234 10.69 -36.11 4.20
CA SER A 234 11.12 -37.47 4.56
C SER A 234 11.58 -37.60 6.03
N ALA A 235 11.88 -36.47 6.69
CA ALA A 235 12.26 -36.41 8.12
C ALA A 235 11.09 -35.96 9.00
N GLY A 236 9.87 -35.80 8.45
CA GLY A 236 8.75 -35.17 9.13
C GLY A 236 7.98 -36.10 10.06
N SER A 237 7.48 -35.51 11.15
CA SER A 237 6.51 -36.14 12.06
C SER A 237 5.09 -35.70 11.65
N TRP A 238 4.12 -36.59 11.82
CA TRP A 238 2.70 -36.28 11.68
C TRP A 238 2.17 -35.34 12.79
N TYR A 239 2.91 -35.24 13.91
CA TYR A 239 2.54 -34.44 15.07
C TYR A 239 2.70 -32.95 14.84
N TYR A 240 1.73 -32.19 15.27
CA TYR A 240 1.74 -30.73 15.34
C TYR A 240 0.83 -30.25 16.47
N GLU A 241 1.08 -29.06 16.98
CA GLU A 241 0.25 -28.42 17.98
C GLU A 241 -0.37 -27.14 17.39
N VAL A 242 -1.59 -26.83 17.80
CA VAL A 242 -2.23 -25.54 17.56
C VAL A 242 -2.04 -24.72 18.83
N VAL A 243 -1.14 -23.73 18.76
CA VAL A 243 -0.74 -22.92 19.92
C VAL A 243 -1.53 -21.61 20.03
N SER A 244 -2.23 -21.22 18.97
CA SER A 244 -3.13 -20.06 18.92
C SER A 244 -4.23 -20.27 17.88
N ALA A 245 -5.29 -19.45 17.92
CA ALA A 245 -6.32 -19.44 16.89
C ALA A 245 -5.83 -18.58 15.68
N GLY A 246 -4.96 -19.18 14.86
CA GLY A 246 -4.42 -18.50 13.69
C GLY A 246 -5.35 -18.53 12.47
N TYR A 247 -4.89 -17.94 11.38
CA TYR A 247 -5.64 -17.73 10.15
C TYR A 247 -5.15 -18.64 9.01
N LYS A 248 -5.78 -18.59 7.86
CA LYS A 248 -5.34 -19.27 6.63
C LYS A 248 -4.91 -18.22 5.59
N ASP A 249 -3.80 -17.53 5.88
CA ASP A 249 -3.36 -16.34 5.17
C ASP A 249 -1.99 -16.50 4.49
N ASN A 250 -1.48 -17.73 4.44
CA ASN A 250 -0.23 -18.05 3.78
C ASN A 250 -0.30 -17.87 2.26
N MET A 251 0.80 -17.42 1.66
CA MET A 251 0.98 -17.35 0.20
C MET A 251 1.22 -18.75 -0.39
N THR A 252 0.74 -18.98 -1.60
CA THR A 252 1.00 -20.21 -2.38
C THR A 252 2.26 -20.08 -3.24
N ASP A 253 2.87 -21.21 -3.62
CA ASP A 253 4.00 -21.22 -4.57
C ASP A 253 3.61 -20.72 -5.96
N ILE A 254 2.35 -20.83 -6.36
CA ILE A 254 1.85 -20.27 -7.61
C ILE A 254 1.95 -18.73 -7.60
N GLN A 255 1.55 -18.09 -6.49
CA GLN A 255 1.66 -16.65 -6.31
C GLN A 255 3.13 -16.23 -6.19
N ALA A 256 3.90 -16.93 -5.36
CA ALA A 256 5.32 -16.65 -5.15
C ALA A 256 6.15 -16.78 -6.44
N ALA A 257 5.80 -17.73 -7.32
CA ALA A 257 6.43 -17.91 -8.63
C ALA A 257 6.36 -16.63 -9.47
N MET A 258 5.22 -15.95 -9.48
CA MET A 258 5.10 -14.63 -10.12
C MET A 258 5.96 -13.59 -9.40
N GLY A 259 5.88 -13.56 -8.06
CA GLY A 259 6.54 -12.57 -7.21
C GLY A 259 8.05 -12.53 -7.40
N ILE A 260 8.70 -13.68 -7.54
CA ILE A 260 10.15 -13.79 -7.76
C ILE A 260 10.59 -12.97 -8.99
N HIS A 261 9.95 -13.16 -10.13
CA HIS A 261 10.31 -12.45 -11.36
C HIS A 261 9.83 -11.01 -11.40
N GLN A 262 8.69 -10.72 -10.77
CA GLN A 262 8.20 -9.35 -10.60
C GLN A 262 9.16 -8.51 -9.74
N LEU A 263 9.72 -9.08 -8.68
CA LEU A 263 10.71 -8.43 -7.83
C LEU A 263 11.98 -8.06 -8.61
N HIS A 264 12.49 -8.96 -9.45
CA HIS A 264 13.66 -8.70 -10.30
C HIS A 264 13.43 -7.57 -11.32
N LYS A 265 12.18 -7.31 -11.71
CA LYS A 265 11.80 -6.26 -12.68
C LYS A 265 11.39 -4.95 -12.01
N LEU A 266 11.24 -4.93 -10.70
CA LEU A 266 10.58 -3.84 -9.96
C LEU A 266 11.29 -2.49 -10.15
N ASP A 267 12.61 -2.44 -10.06
CA ASP A 267 13.36 -1.18 -10.24
C ASP A 267 13.13 -0.59 -11.63
N GLY A 268 13.14 -1.42 -12.69
CA GLY A 268 12.81 -0.96 -14.05
C GLY A 268 11.36 -0.50 -14.21
N PHE A 269 10.43 -1.09 -13.46
CA PHE A 269 9.04 -0.61 -13.41
C PHE A 269 8.94 0.76 -12.72
N ILE A 270 9.67 0.96 -11.61
CA ILE A 270 9.75 2.23 -10.89
C ILE A 270 10.37 3.32 -11.78
N GLU A 271 11.50 3.06 -12.41
CA GLU A 271 12.15 4.00 -13.34
C GLU A 271 11.20 4.43 -14.47
N THR A 272 10.44 3.49 -15.02
CA THR A 272 9.47 3.76 -16.08
C THR A 272 8.34 4.66 -15.57
N ARG A 273 7.79 4.39 -14.38
CA ARG A 273 6.76 5.22 -13.76
C ARG A 273 7.27 6.63 -13.45
N GLN A 274 8.48 6.75 -12.89
CA GLN A 274 9.11 8.04 -12.61
C GLN A 274 9.38 8.85 -13.90
N ARG A 275 9.80 8.18 -14.97
CA ARG A 275 9.96 8.82 -16.28
C ARG A 275 8.64 9.36 -16.81
N TYR A 276 7.56 8.59 -16.75
CA TYR A 276 6.23 9.05 -17.19
C TYR A 276 5.67 10.15 -16.29
N ALA A 277 5.90 10.07 -14.99
CA ALA A 277 5.51 11.12 -14.05
C ALA A 277 6.18 12.46 -14.39
N ARG A 278 7.49 12.45 -14.69
CA ARG A 278 8.18 13.69 -15.15
C ARG A 278 7.54 14.29 -16.41
N ILE A 279 7.15 13.44 -17.38
CA ILE A 279 6.48 13.94 -18.61
C ILE A 279 5.11 14.56 -18.25
N PHE A 280 4.37 13.98 -17.33
CA PHE A 280 3.13 14.55 -16.82
C PHE A 280 3.38 15.88 -16.09
N ASP A 281 4.36 15.94 -15.19
CA ASP A 281 4.68 17.14 -14.40
C ASP A 281 5.08 18.31 -15.32
N GLU A 282 5.98 18.09 -16.29
CA GLU A 282 6.41 19.10 -17.26
C GLU A 282 5.24 19.69 -18.06
N ALA A 283 4.26 18.87 -18.40
CA ALA A 283 3.14 19.27 -19.22
C ALA A 283 1.96 19.87 -18.43
N LEU A 284 1.70 19.37 -17.21
CA LEU A 284 0.52 19.73 -16.43
C LEU A 284 0.78 20.82 -15.38
N ALA A 285 1.99 20.92 -14.82
CA ALA A 285 2.32 21.95 -13.82
C ALA A 285 2.09 23.39 -14.29
N PRO A 286 2.21 23.75 -15.60
CA PRO A 286 1.89 25.10 -16.07
C PRO A 286 0.38 25.43 -16.08
N LEU A 287 -0.50 24.44 -15.89
CA LEU A 287 -1.96 24.64 -15.90
C LEU A 287 -2.43 25.04 -14.51
N ALA A 288 -2.95 26.25 -14.35
CA ALA A 288 -3.46 26.74 -13.07
C ALA A 288 -4.64 25.91 -12.52
N GLU A 289 -5.32 25.16 -13.37
CA GLU A 289 -6.46 24.29 -13.07
C GLU A 289 -6.04 22.93 -12.51
N ILE A 290 -4.74 22.57 -12.58
CA ILE A 290 -4.20 21.27 -12.20
C ILE A 290 -3.07 21.46 -11.20
N GLU A 291 -3.13 20.75 -10.10
CA GLU A 291 -2.01 20.58 -9.18
C GLU A 291 -1.45 19.17 -9.35
N THR A 292 -0.17 19.06 -9.69
CA THR A 292 0.53 17.76 -9.80
C THR A 292 0.87 17.19 -8.43
N PRO A 293 1.25 15.89 -8.32
CA PRO A 293 1.63 15.28 -7.04
C PRO A 293 2.77 16.06 -6.36
N LEU A 294 2.59 16.35 -5.08
CA LEU A 294 3.64 16.95 -4.26
C LEU A 294 4.73 15.91 -3.97
N THR A 295 5.99 16.25 -4.18
CA THR A 295 7.14 15.39 -3.87
C THR A 295 8.07 16.05 -2.87
N HIS A 296 8.76 15.26 -2.07
CA HIS A 296 9.71 15.71 -1.07
C HIS A 296 11.12 15.20 -1.40
N PRO A 297 12.18 15.99 -1.21
CA PRO A 297 13.53 15.61 -1.62
C PRO A 297 14.16 14.48 -0.81
N ASP A 298 13.64 14.23 0.41
CA ASP A 298 14.08 13.17 1.32
C ASP A 298 13.31 11.85 1.15
N ARG A 299 12.44 11.75 0.14
CA ARG A 299 11.57 10.59 -0.12
C ARG A 299 11.58 10.23 -1.59
N SER A 300 11.80 8.95 -1.89
CA SER A 300 11.70 8.45 -3.27
C SER A 300 10.25 8.10 -3.58
N HIS A 301 9.57 8.97 -4.35
CA HIS A 301 8.23 8.67 -4.85
C HIS A 301 8.30 7.68 -6.02
N ILE A 302 7.68 6.51 -5.88
CA ILE A 302 7.68 5.45 -6.90
C ILE A 302 6.46 5.50 -7.82
N TYR A 303 5.60 6.49 -7.64
CA TYR A 303 4.40 6.74 -8.45
C TYR A 303 3.55 5.50 -8.71
N HIS A 304 3.15 4.80 -7.62
CA HIS A 304 2.06 3.83 -7.74
C HIS A 304 0.81 4.51 -8.32
N LEU A 305 0.52 5.71 -7.84
CA LEU A 305 -0.51 6.60 -8.38
C LEU A 305 0.13 7.89 -8.92
N TYR A 306 -0.38 8.37 -10.04
CA TYR A 306 -0.20 9.76 -10.45
C TYR A 306 -1.51 10.50 -10.18
N ALA A 307 -1.62 11.02 -8.96
CA ALA A 307 -2.84 11.61 -8.43
C ALA A 307 -2.79 13.14 -8.54
N ILE A 308 -3.48 13.70 -9.53
CA ILE A 308 -3.64 15.15 -9.68
C ILE A 308 -4.78 15.68 -8.81
N ARG A 309 -4.74 16.95 -8.47
CA ARG A 309 -5.83 17.69 -7.84
C ARG A 309 -6.37 18.73 -8.80
N LEU A 310 -7.68 18.76 -8.97
CA LEU A 310 -8.35 19.77 -9.79
C LEU A 310 -8.55 21.05 -8.97
N ASN A 311 -8.23 22.21 -9.56
CA ASN A 311 -8.61 23.51 -9.01
C ASN A 311 -10.02 23.86 -9.49
N LEU A 312 -11.03 23.47 -8.69
CA LEU A 312 -12.45 23.61 -9.06
C LEU A 312 -12.91 25.08 -9.15
N GLU A 313 -12.15 26.02 -8.57
CA GLU A 313 -12.45 27.44 -8.71
C GLU A 313 -12.13 27.95 -10.11
N GLN A 314 -11.16 27.33 -10.79
CA GLN A 314 -10.71 27.65 -12.15
C GLN A 314 -11.47 26.86 -13.23
N LEU A 315 -12.29 25.88 -12.84
CA LEU A 315 -13.02 25.00 -13.76
C LEU A 315 -14.52 25.22 -13.67
N ALA A 316 -15.20 25.21 -14.82
CA ALA A 316 -16.66 25.29 -14.90
C ALA A 316 -17.35 23.93 -14.64
N ILE A 317 -16.59 22.88 -14.50
CA ILE A 317 -17.04 21.49 -14.24
C ILE A 317 -16.45 20.97 -12.94
N ASP A 318 -17.12 20.01 -12.33
CA ASP A 318 -16.64 19.28 -11.15
C ASP A 318 -15.76 18.07 -11.55
N ARG A 319 -15.22 17.38 -10.55
CA ARG A 319 -14.39 16.17 -10.75
C ARG A 319 -15.16 15.05 -11.46
N ALA A 320 -16.44 14.84 -11.15
CA ALA A 320 -17.23 13.76 -11.75
C ALA A 320 -17.39 14.02 -13.26
N GLN A 321 -17.70 15.25 -13.65
CA GLN A 321 -17.79 15.66 -15.05
C GLN A 321 -16.41 15.56 -15.74
N PHE A 322 -15.31 15.94 -15.05
CA PHE A 322 -13.95 15.80 -15.59
C PHE A 322 -13.60 14.34 -15.91
N ILE A 323 -13.99 13.41 -15.02
CA ILE A 323 -13.82 11.96 -15.22
C ILE A 323 -14.62 11.49 -16.45
N GLU A 324 -15.87 11.92 -16.62
CA GLU A 324 -16.69 11.54 -17.78
C GLU A 324 -16.11 12.11 -19.08
N GLU A 325 -15.53 13.32 -19.06
CA GLU A 325 -14.84 13.90 -20.21
C GLU A 325 -13.58 13.10 -20.62
N LEU A 326 -12.79 12.62 -19.64
CA LEU A 326 -11.66 11.70 -19.91
C LEU A 326 -12.15 10.37 -20.47
N ARG A 327 -13.20 9.81 -19.88
CA ARG A 327 -13.82 8.56 -20.35
C ARG A 327 -14.34 8.68 -21.77
N ALA A 328 -14.98 9.80 -22.11
CA ALA A 328 -15.45 10.10 -23.48
C ALA A 328 -14.29 10.17 -24.50
N ARG A 329 -13.08 10.43 -24.01
CA ARG A 329 -11.84 10.42 -24.80
C ARG A 329 -11.10 9.06 -24.74
N ASN A 330 -11.77 8.01 -24.24
CA ASN A 330 -11.22 6.66 -24.05
C ASN A 330 -10.03 6.58 -23.08
N ILE A 331 -10.05 7.39 -21.99
CA ILE A 331 -9.02 7.37 -20.95
C ILE A 331 -9.68 6.93 -19.63
N GLY A 332 -9.20 5.81 -19.09
CA GLY A 332 -9.61 5.30 -17.78
C GLY A 332 -8.90 6.03 -16.64
N THR A 333 -9.65 6.38 -15.62
CA THR A 333 -9.16 7.06 -14.41
C THR A 333 -9.73 6.41 -13.16
N SER A 334 -9.23 6.81 -11.99
CA SER A 334 -9.74 6.34 -10.70
C SER A 334 -9.67 7.43 -9.65
N VAL A 335 -10.30 7.20 -8.49
CA VAL A 335 -10.25 8.08 -7.33
C VAL A 335 -9.72 7.30 -6.13
N HIS A 336 -8.62 7.74 -5.56
CA HIS A 336 -7.96 7.12 -4.40
C HIS A 336 -7.82 8.15 -3.26
N PHE A 337 -8.69 8.11 -2.26
CA PHE A 337 -9.83 7.23 -2.03
C PHE A 337 -11.03 8.07 -1.58
N ILE A 338 -12.21 7.46 -1.43
CA ILE A 338 -13.26 8.05 -0.61
C ILE A 338 -12.78 7.95 0.84
N PRO A 339 -12.69 9.06 1.61
CA PRO A 339 -12.25 9.00 3.00
C PRO A 339 -13.09 8.01 3.82
N VAL A 340 -12.42 7.18 4.62
CA VAL A 340 -13.05 6.06 5.34
C VAL A 340 -14.20 6.55 6.22
N HIS A 341 -14.05 7.70 6.90
CA HIS A 341 -15.09 8.27 7.77
C HIS A 341 -16.38 8.66 7.03
N LEU A 342 -16.36 8.81 5.69
CA LEU A 342 -17.56 9.13 4.91
C LEU A 342 -18.38 7.91 4.52
N HIS A 343 -17.83 6.70 4.66
CA HIS A 343 -18.58 5.47 4.35
C HIS A 343 -19.67 5.20 5.38
N PRO A 344 -20.86 4.70 4.94
CA PRO A 344 -22.02 4.48 5.83
C PRO A 344 -21.67 3.67 7.08
N PHE A 345 -20.94 2.57 6.92
CA PHE A 345 -20.54 1.71 8.05
C PHE A 345 -19.82 2.48 9.16
N TYR A 346 -18.81 3.29 8.81
CA TYR A 346 -18.02 4.04 9.80
C TYR A 346 -18.81 5.18 10.41
N ARG A 347 -19.69 5.81 9.66
CA ARG A 347 -20.60 6.84 10.18
C ARG A 347 -21.57 6.26 11.20
N GLU A 348 -22.17 5.12 10.89
CA GLU A 348 -23.17 4.47 11.74
C GLU A 348 -22.56 3.83 12.99
N GLN A 349 -21.42 3.15 12.86
CA GLN A 349 -20.81 2.41 13.97
C GLN A 349 -19.94 3.29 14.89
N PHE A 350 -19.29 4.32 14.35
CA PHE A 350 -18.31 5.11 15.10
C PHE A 350 -18.70 6.58 15.26
N GLY A 351 -19.80 7.01 14.64
CA GLY A 351 -20.37 8.36 14.80
C GLY A 351 -19.69 9.44 13.97
N TYR A 352 -18.85 9.07 12.99
CA TYR A 352 -18.22 10.04 12.10
C TYR A 352 -19.24 10.79 11.23
N GLN A 353 -18.90 12.03 10.92
CA GLN A 353 -19.75 12.89 10.09
C GLN A 353 -18.90 13.65 9.06
N ARG A 354 -19.56 14.15 8.00
CA ARG A 354 -18.93 15.13 7.11
C ARG A 354 -18.57 16.38 7.90
N GLY A 355 -17.34 16.88 7.70
CA GLY A 355 -16.76 18.00 8.42
C GLY A 355 -15.83 17.60 9.56
N ASP A 356 -15.79 16.32 9.99
CA ASP A 356 -14.90 15.87 11.06
C ASP A 356 -13.43 15.90 10.65
N LEU A 357 -13.14 15.61 9.37
CA LEU A 357 -11.78 15.53 8.80
C LEU A 357 -11.72 16.37 7.52
N PRO A 358 -11.79 17.71 7.66
CA PRO A 358 -12.09 18.62 6.56
C PRO A 358 -11.01 18.66 5.48
N HIS A 359 -9.73 18.40 5.83
CA HIS A 359 -8.65 18.43 4.85
C HIS A 359 -8.71 17.24 3.90
N ALA A 360 -8.89 16.04 4.43
CA ALA A 360 -9.10 14.84 3.61
C ALA A 360 -10.36 14.95 2.74
N GLU A 361 -11.43 15.57 3.24
CA GLU A 361 -12.65 15.81 2.47
C GLU A 361 -12.40 16.79 1.32
N ALA A 362 -11.70 17.90 1.56
CA ALA A 362 -11.35 18.86 0.53
C ALA A 362 -10.44 18.26 -0.54
N LEU A 363 -9.48 17.43 -0.16
CA LEU A 363 -8.64 16.67 -1.09
C LEU A 363 -9.49 15.68 -1.92
N TYR A 364 -10.37 14.94 -1.27
CA TYR A 364 -11.24 13.97 -1.94
C TYR A 364 -12.13 14.59 -3.01
N GLU A 365 -12.66 15.79 -2.79
CA GLU A 365 -13.51 16.48 -3.79
C GLU A 365 -12.74 16.79 -5.09
N ARG A 366 -11.42 16.87 -5.04
CA ARG A 366 -10.54 17.37 -6.12
C ARG A 366 -9.64 16.31 -6.73
N ILE A 367 -9.39 15.20 -6.02
CA ILE A 367 -8.39 14.19 -6.41
C ILE A 367 -8.85 13.33 -7.58
N LEU A 368 -7.92 13.07 -8.51
CA LEU A 368 -8.11 12.22 -9.67
C LEU A 368 -6.80 11.52 -10.02
N SER A 369 -6.81 10.18 -10.12
CA SER A 369 -5.64 9.42 -10.55
C SER A 369 -5.68 9.17 -12.05
N LEU A 370 -4.67 9.66 -12.77
CA LEU A 370 -4.44 9.40 -14.19
C LEU A 370 -3.82 8.01 -14.40
N PRO A 371 -3.97 7.38 -15.57
CA PRO A 371 -3.35 6.10 -15.86
C PRO A 371 -1.83 6.23 -15.84
N LEU A 372 -1.17 5.35 -15.07
CA LEU A 372 0.27 5.27 -14.96
C LEU A 372 0.70 3.82 -14.62
N TYR A 373 1.24 3.10 -15.61
CA TYR A 373 1.76 1.74 -15.43
C TYR A 373 2.84 1.40 -16.47
N PRO A 374 3.75 0.45 -16.20
CA PRO A 374 4.93 0.21 -17.06
C PRO A 374 4.63 -0.21 -18.50
N ARG A 375 3.47 -0.84 -18.76
CA ARG A 375 3.06 -1.24 -20.13
C ARG A 375 2.55 -0.09 -21.00
N MET A 376 2.38 1.10 -20.45
CA MET A 376 2.09 2.27 -21.27
C MET A 376 3.26 2.60 -22.19
N THR A 377 2.96 3.26 -23.31
CA THR A 377 3.96 3.91 -24.16
C THR A 377 3.99 5.41 -23.84
N GLU A 378 5.05 6.10 -24.22
CA GLU A 378 5.10 7.57 -24.12
C GLU A 378 3.98 8.24 -24.92
N GLU A 379 3.54 7.61 -26.03
CA GLU A 379 2.37 8.08 -26.79
C GLU A 379 1.11 8.06 -25.93
N ASN A 380 0.88 6.98 -25.14
CA ASN A 380 -0.27 6.91 -24.23
C ASN A 380 -0.22 8.02 -23.17
N VAL A 381 0.97 8.34 -22.66
CA VAL A 381 1.17 9.47 -21.73
C VAL A 381 0.81 10.79 -22.41
N ARG A 382 1.34 11.05 -23.63
CA ARG A 382 1.08 12.28 -24.39
C ARG A 382 -0.40 12.43 -24.78
N GLU A 383 -1.07 11.33 -25.14
CA GLU A 383 -2.51 11.35 -25.44
C GLU A 383 -3.33 11.66 -24.18
N THR A 384 -2.93 11.15 -23.01
CA THR A 384 -3.56 11.50 -21.73
C THR A 384 -3.38 12.97 -21.40
N ILE A 385 -2.17 13.52 -21.57
CA ILE A 385 -1.86 14.95 -21.40
C ILE A 385 -2.72 15.80 -22.35
N ALA A 386 -2.78 15.43 -23.62
CA ALA A 386 -3.57 16.16 -24.62
C ALA A 386 -5.06 16.18 -24.25
N ALA A 387 -5.59 15.08 -23.73
CA ALA A 387 -6.99 15.01 -23.28
C ALA A 387 -7.22 15.91 -22.06
N VAL A 388 -6.35 15.87 -21.05
CA VAL A 388 -6.44 16.73 -19.85
C VAL A 388 -6.39 18.21 -20.28
N THR A 389 -5.43 18.58 -21.13
CA THR A 389 -5.26 19.96 -21.62
C THR A 389 -6.47 20.45 -22.41
N ASP A 390 -7.04 19.60 -23.28
CA ASP A 390 -8.23 19.91 -24.06
C ASP A 390 -9.46 20.14 -23.16
N ILE A 391 -9.65 19.31 -22.12
CA ILE A 391 -10.72 19.47 -21.14
C ILE A 391 -10.54 20.79 -20.37
N VAL A 392 -9.33 21.05 -19.88
CA VAL A 392 -9.01 22.31 -19.18
C VAL A 392 -9.30 23.51 -20.09
N ALA A 393 -8.84 23.51 -21.34
CA ALA A 393 -9.09 24.61 -22.27
C ALA A 393 -10.59 24.81 -22.59
N THR A 394 -11.37 23.72 -22.60
CA THR A 394 -12.82 23.77 -22.89
C THR A 394 -13.61 24.30 -21.70
N PHE A 395 -13.22 23.96 -20.47
CA PHE A 395 -14.00 24.23 -19.25
C PHE A 395 -13.32 25.21 -18.27
N ARG A 396 -12.28 25.91 -18.69
CA ARG A 396 -11.67 27.01 -17.94
C ARG A 396 -12.69 28.12 -17.71
N ARG A 397 -12.71 28.68 -16.48
CA ARG A 397 -13.54 29.84 -16.12
C ARG A 397 -12.92 31.15 -16.59
#